data_a33f10c219ae24d01d2c8ee0bf9be0ed
#
_entry.id   a33f10c219ae24d01d2c8ee0bf9be0ed
#
_cell.length_a   1.000
_cell.length_b   1.000
_cell.length_c   1.000
_cell.angle_alpha   90.00
_cell.angle_beta   90.00
_cell.angle_gamma   90.00
#
_symmetry.space_group_name_H-M   'P 1'
#
loop_
_entity.id
_entity.type
_entity.pdbx_description
1 polymer ?
#
loop_
_entity_poly.entity_id
_entity_poly.type
_entity_poly.pdbx_seq_one_letter_code
_entity_poly.pdbx_strand_id
1 'polypeptide(L)'
;MRFYTHHHKYYCGIDLHTTMMYVCITDEPGTVVVHKNLPTNPRALARIIGPYTKDLAVAVECVFVWYWIADLCNRLGVTFMLGHALYMKGIHGGKVKNDRIDSQKIAHLLRSGMLPEAYAYPQQMRS
;
A
#
# COMPACT_ATOMS: atom_id res chain seq x y z
N MET A 1 -15.43 10.66 -6.07
CA MET A 1 -14.18 9.87 -5.98
C MET A 1 -13.09 10.76 -5.41
N ARG A 2 -12.45 10.31 -4.35
CA ARG A 2 -11.32 11.05 -3.77
C ARG A 2 -10.02 10.35 -4.12
N PHE A 3 -9.00 11.16 -4.38
CA PHE A 3 -7.65 10.69 -4.65
C PHE A 3 -6.72 11.20 -3.56
N TYR A 4 -5.77 10.36 -3.19
CA TYR A 4 -4.76 10.75 -2.20
C TYR A 4 -3.69 11.59 -2.90
N THR A 5 -3.50 12.82 -2.44
CA THR A 5 -2.60 13.77 -3.11
C THR A 5 -1.50 14.34 -2.21
N HIS A 6 -1.39 13.89 -0.97
CA HIS A 6 -0.35 14.37 -0.07
C HIS A 6 1.02 13.86 -0.48
N HIS A 7 2.06 14.65 -0.20
CA HIS A 7 3.43 14.31 -0.55
C HIS A 7 4.19 13.70 0.61
N HIS A 8 5.02 12.70 0.31
CA HIS A 8 5.86 12.00 1.27
C HIS A 8 7.23 11.78 0.68
N LYS A 9 8.22 11.43 1.51
CA LYS A 9 9.54 11.04 1.01
C LYS A 9 9.51 9.66 0.39
N TYR A 10 8.65 8.77 0.90
CA TYR A 10 8.55 7.39 0.43
C TYR A 10 7.11 6.97 0.30
N TYR A 11 6.87 6.08 -0.66
CA TYR A 11 5.55 5.55 -0.95
C TYR A 11 5.64 4.04 -1.08
N CYS A 12 4.80 3.32 -0.35
CA CYS A 12 4.79 1.86 -0.31
C CYS A 12 3.49 1.33 -0.88
N GLY A 13 3.60 0.44 -1.86
CA GLY A 13 2.46 -0.29 -2.39
C GLY A 13 2.56 -1.75 -1.98
N ILE A 14 1.45 -2.32 -1.55
CA ILE A 14 1.40 -3.72 -1.12
C ILE A 14 0.34 -4.46 -1.91
N ASP A 15 0.74 -5.54 -2.57
CA ASP A 15 -0.17 -6.49 -3.18
C ASP A 15 -0.32 -7.65 -2.20
N LEU A 16 -1.45 -7.66 -1.48
CA LEU A 16 -1.67 -8.52 -0.33
C LEU A 16 -2.36 -9.82 -0.72
N HIS A 17 -1.76 -10.93 -0.32
CA HIS A 17 -2.34 -12.26 -0.45
C HIS A 17 -2.29 -12.98 0.88
N THR A 18 -2.93 -14.14 0.96
CA THR A 18 -3.13 -14.85 2.22
C THR A 18 -1.81 -15.26 2.90
N THR A 19 -0.87 -15.80 2.13
CA THR A 19 0.39 -16.34 2.70
C THR A 19 1.60 -15.48 2.37
N MET A 20 1.60 -14.84 1.20
CA MET A 20 2.70 -14.00 0.76
C MET A 20 2.16 -12.65 0.30
N MET A 21 3.01 -11.64 0.34
CA MET A 21 2.65 -10.31 -0.17
C MET A 21 3.86 -9.72 -0.87
N TYR A 22 3.61 -8.98 -1.95
CA TYR A 22 4.66 -8.18 -2.60
C TYR A 22 4.61 -6.76 -2.07
N VAL A 23 5.79 -6.23 -1.75
CA VAL A 23 5.95 -4.88 -1.20
C VAL A 23 6.91 -4.11 -2.09
N CYS A 24 6.48 -2.94 -2.54
CA CYS A 24 7.30 -2.03 -3.35
C CYS A 24 7.34 -0.68 -2.67
N ILE A 25 8.54 -0.16 -2.40
CA ILE A 25 8.71 1.19 -1.86
C ILE A 25 9.47 2.02 -2.89
N THR A 26 8.92 3.20 -3.19
CA THR A 26 9.61 4.17 -4.04
C THR A 26 9.94 5.41 -3.22
N ASP A 27 10.97 6.15 -3.66
CA ASP A 27 11.23 7.47 -3.14
C ASP A 27 10.35 8.51 -3.86
N GLU A 28 10.50 9.78 -3.49
CA GLU A 28 9.69 10.85 -4.06
C GLU A 28 9.87 10.98 -5.58
N PRO A 29 11.10 10.93 -6.13
CA PRO A 29 11.28 10.97 -7.58
C PRO A 29 10.74 9.73 -8.32
N GLY A 30 10.46 8.64 -7.62
CA GLY A 30 9.88 7.45 -8.23
C GLY A 30 10.87 6.30 -8.39
N THR A 31 12.05 6.39 -7.80
CA THR A 31 13.03 5.30 -7.84
C THR A 31 12.59 4.19 -6.87
N VAL A 32 12.56 2.95 -7.34
CA VAL A 32 12.23 1.80 -6.50
C VAL A 32 13.40 1.51 -5.57
N VAL A 33 13.17 1.61 -4.26
CA VAL A 33 14.20 1.35 -3.26
C VAL A 33 14.02 -0.01 -2.58
N VAL A 34 12.80 -0.55 -2.61
CA VAL A 34 12.50 -1.91 -2.11
C VAL A 34 11.48 -2.54 -3.04
N HIS A 35 11.68 -3.82 -3.38
CA HIS A 35 10.71 -4.57 -4.16
C HIS A 35 10.87 -6.04 -3.79
N LYS A 36 10.07 -6.52 -2.85
CA LYS A 36 10.25 -7.85 -2.27
C LYS A 36 8.95 -8.59 -2.06
N ASN A 37 9.04 -9.92 -2.16
CA ASN A 37 7.99 -10.84 -1.78
C ASN A 37 8.25 -11.28 -0.35
N LEU A 38 7.27 -11.09 0.52
CA LEU A 38 7.41 -11.32 1.96
C LEU A 38 6.30 -12.25 2.47
N PRO A 39 6.55 -12.96 3.57
CA PRO A 39 5.43 -13.61 4.28
C PRO A 39 4.42 -12.58 4.75
N THR A 40 3.14 -12.94 4.70
CA THR A 40 2.05 -12.06 5.11
C THR A 40 1.93 -12.05 6.62
N ASN A 41 2.77 -11.26 7.29
CA ASN A 41 2.67 -11.07 8.73
C ASN A 41 3.25 -9.71 9.14
N PRO A 42 2.82 -9.19 10.32
CA PRO A 42 3.22 -7.85 10.75
C PRO A 42 4.72 -7.68 10.96
N ARG A 43 5.39 -8.70 11.46
CA ARG A 43 6.84 -8.62 11.75
C ARG A 43 7.64 -8.42 10.47
N ALA A 44 7.29 -9.18 9.41
CA ALA A 44 7.98 -9.06 8.12
C ALA A 44 7.79 -7.67 7.53
N LEU A 45 6.57 -7.15 7.57
CA LEU A 45 6.28 -5.83 7.04
C LEU A 45 6.97 -4.73 7.85
N ALA A 46 6.90 -4.81 9.19
CA ALA A 46 7.54 -3.81 10.05
C ALA A 46 9.04 -3.72 9.79
N ARG A 47 9.68 -4.87 9.56
CA ARG A 47 11.12 -4.89 9.27
C ARG A 47 11.44 -4.18 7.96
N ILE A 48 10.65 -4.41 6.93
CA ILE A 48 10.92 -3.84 5.60
C ILE A 48 10.65 -2.34 5.57
N ILE A 49 9.56 -1.87 6.19
CA ILE A 49 9.22 -0.44 6.15
C ILE A 49 9.95 0.36 7.22
N GLY A 50 10.53 -0.30 8.22
CA GLY A 50 11.16 0.35 9.37
C GLY A 50 12.10 1.51 9.02
N PRO A 51 13.03 1.34 8.06
CA PRO A 51 13.97 2.41 7.72
C PRO A 51 13.31 3.65 7.10
N TYR A 52 12.05 3.55 6.67
CA TYR A 52 11.37 4.61 5.90
C TYR A 52 10.23 5.28 6.67
N THR A 53 10.00 4.92 7.92
CA THR A 53 8.80 5.31 8.65
C THR A 53 8.71 6.80 8.98
N LYS A 54 9.79 7.56 8.86
CA LYS A 54 9.76 8.98 9.16
C LYS A 54 8.77 9.75 8.30
N ASP A 55 8.68 9.39 7.02
CA ASP A 55 7.75 10.06 6.11
C ASP A 55 7.37 9.08 5.01
N LEU A 56 6.46 8.18 5.36
CA LEU A 56 6.04 7.08 4.51
C LEU A 56 4.52 7.05 4.43
N ALA A 57 4.01 6.87 3.22
CA ALA A 57 2.62 6.49 3.01
C ALA A 57 2.57 5.06 2.50
N VAL A 58 1.66 4.26 3.05
CA VAL A 58 1.47 2.86 2.68
C VAL A 58 0.08 2.71 2.10
N ALA A 59 -0.02 2.04 0.96
CA ALA A 59 -1.30 1.76 0.32
C ALA A 59 -1.45 0.28 0.04
N VAL A 60 -2.66 -0.21 0.23
CA VAL A 60 -3.03 -1.58 -0.11
C VAL A 60 -4.36 -1.55 -0.84
N GLU A 61 -4.57 -2.48 -1.75
CA GLU A 61 -5.84 -2.63 -2.43
C GLU A 61 -6.91 -3.09 -1.44
N CYS A 62 -8.14 -2.58 -1.60
CA CYS A 62 -9.26 -2.92 -0.70
C CYS A 62 -9.70 -4.36 -0.96
N VAL A 63 -9.07 -5.29 -0.27
CA VAL A 63 -9.43 -6.71 -0.26
C VAL A 63 -9.67 -7.11 1.19
N PHE A 64 -10.18 -8.30 1.42
CA PHE A 64 -10.40 -8.74 2.79
C PHE A 64 -9.04 -8.88 3.52
N VAL A 65 -9.08 -8.77 4.86
CA VAL A 65 -7.91 -8.98 5.75
C VAL A 65 -6.81 -7.93 5.63
N TRP A 66 -7.18 -6.68 5.30
CA TRP A 66 -6.21 -5.58 5.27
C TRP A 66 -6.04 -4.89 6.63
N TYR A 67 -6.91 -5.18 7.59
CA TYR A 67 -6.98 -4.42 8.86
C TYR A 67 -5.67 -4.41 9.63
N TRP A 68 -4.94 -5.52 9.63
CA TRP A 68 -3.70 -5.60 10.41
C TRP A 68 -2.62 -4.65 9.87
N ILE A 69 -2.64 -4.38 8.57
CA ILE A 69 -1.69 -3.43 7.97
C ILE A 69 -2.02 -2.02 8.45
N ALA A 70 -3.29 -1.65 8.45
CA ALA A 70 -3.72 -0.35 8.95
C ALA A 70 -3.33 -0.17 10.42
N ASP A 71 -3.54 -1.21 11.23
CA ASP A 71 -3.21 -1.16 12.64
C ASP A 71 -1.70 -1.05 12.87
N LEU A 72 -0.90 -1.77 12.08
CA LEU A 72 0.56 -1.68 12.16
C LEU A 72 1.03 -0.27 11.79
N CYS A 73 0.53 0.28 10.69
CA CYS A 73 0.88 1.63 10.26
C CYS A 73 0.52 2.66 11.32
N ASN A 74 -0.65 2.49 11.96
CA ASN A 74 -1.07 3.39 13.03
C ASN A 74 -0.10 3.34 14.20
N ARG A 75 0.34 2.16 14.59
CA ARG A 75 1.33 2.00 15.68
C ARG A 75 2.66 2.62 15.34
N LEU A 76 3.08 2.56 14.09
CA LEU A 76 4.37 3.09 13.64
C LEU A 76 4.31 4.57 13.26
N GLY A 77 3.14 5.18 13.32
CA GLY A 77 2.98 6.58 12.94
C GLY A 77 3.09 6.80 11.44
N VAL A 78 2.76 5.80 10.64
CA VAL A 78 2.85 5.83 9.18
C VAL A 78 1.46 6.03 8.59
N THR A 79 1.37 6.86 7.56
CA THR A 79 0.10 7.09 6.86
C THR A 79 -0.34 5.83 6.12
N PHE A 80 -1.58 5.44 6.31
CA PHE A 80 -2.16 4.27 5.64
C PHE A 80 -3.30 4.69 4.74
N MET A 81 -3.30 4.20 3.50
CA MET A 81 -4.36 4.45 2.53
C MET A 81 -4.89 3.15 1.99
N LEU A 82 -6.22 3.06 1.91
CA LEU A 82 -6.90 1.92 1.31
C LEU A 82 -7.30 2.31 -0.10
N GLY A 83 -6.76 1.60 -1.10
CA GLY A 83 -7.08 1.86 -2.50
C GLY A 83 -8.34 1.13 -2.92
N HIS A 84 -9.14 1.78 -3.76
CA HIS A 84 -10.39 1.19 -4.24
C HIS A 84 -10.10 0.21 -5.38
N ALA A 85 -10.18 -1.08 -5.11
CA ALA A 85 -9.76 -2.15 -6.02
C ALA A 85 -10.36 -2.02 -7.42
N LEU A 86 -11.66 -1.75 -7.48
CA LEU A 86 -12.37 -1.69 -8.77
C LEU A 86 -11.82 -0.59 -9.67
N TYR A 87 -11.61 0.61 -9.11
CA TYR A 87 -11.10 1.73 -9.88
C TYR A 87 -9.61 1.58 -10.19
N MET A 88 -8.86 0.93 -9.30
CA MET A 88 -7.46 0.66 -9.56
C MET A 88 -7.29 -0.29 -10.75
N LYS A 89 -8.15 -1.29 -10.87
CA LYS A 89 -8.13 -2.19 -12.02
C LYS A 89 -8.42 -1.45 -13.32
N GLY A 90 -9.37 -0.52 -13.30
CA GLY A 90 -9.67 0.28 -14.47
C GLY A 90 -8.49 1.14 -14.90
N ILE A 91 -7.77 1.72 -13.96
CA ILE A 91 -6.59 2.52 -14.24
C ILE A 91 -5.46 1.65 -14.79
N HIS A 92 -5.27 0.46 -14.23
CA HIS A 92 -4.24 -0.47 -14.69
C HIS A 92 -4.50 -0.97 -16.10
N GLY A 93 -5.77 -1.21 -16.44
CA GLY A 93 -6.14 -1.84 -17.69
C GLY A 93 -5.53 -3.21 -17.87
N GLY A 94 -5.11 -3.86 -16.79
CA GLY A 94 -4.36 -5.08 -16.86
C GLY A 94 -5.20 -6.31 -17.14
N LYS A 95 -4.86 -7.02 -18.20
CA LYS A 95 -5.44 -8.32 -18.48
C LYS A 95 -4.69 -9.43 -17.78
N VAL A 96 -3.39 -9.23 -17.57
CA VAL A 96 -2.52 -10.19 -16.90
C VAL A 96 -2.12 -9.56 -15.58
N LYS A 97 -2.46 -10.22 -14.49
CA LYS A 97 -2.12 -9.76 -13.16
C LYS A 97 -0.85 -10.44 -12.69
N ASN A 98 0.09 -9.63 -12.21
CA ASN A 98 1.35 -10.10 -11.67
C ASN A 98 1.56 -9.39 -10.34
N ASP A 99 1.76 -10.14 -9.26
CA ASP A 99 1.87 -9.58 -7.91
C ASP A 99 2.95 -8.52 -7.81
N ARG A 100 4.08 -8.74 -8.49
CA ARG A 100 5.18 -7.80 -8.47
C ARG A 100 4.82 -6.48 -9.15
N ILE A 101 4.14 -6.58 -10.30
CA ILE A 101 3.72 -5.40 -11.04
C ILE A 101 2.64 -4.65 -10.27
N ASP A 102 1.71 -5.36 -9.65
CA ASP A 102 0.63 -4.75 -8.90
C ASP A 102 1.14 -3.91 -7.73
N SER A 103 2.09 -4.41 -6.95
CA SER A 103 2.64 -3.65 -5.83
C SER A 103 3.36 -2.39 -6.32
N GLN A 104 4.11 -2.48 -7.40
CA GLN A 104 4.79 -1.34 -7.98
C GLN A 104 3.79 -0.31 -8.51
N LYS A 105 2.73 -0.76 -9.17
CA LYS A 105 1.69 0.14 -9.66
C LYS A 105 0.96 0.85 -8.53
N ILE A 106 0.67 0.14 -7.44
CA ILE A 106 0.05 0.75 -6.27
C ILE A 106 0.95 1.86 -5.72
N ALA A 107 2.25 1.58 -5.58
CA ALA A 107 3.20 2.59 -5.10
C ALA A 107 3.24 3.82 -6.03
N HIS A 108 3.26 3.60 -7.33
CA HIS A 108 3.28 4.70 -8.29
C HIS A 108 1.98 5.50 -8.32
N LEU A 109 0.83 4.83 -8.19
CA LEU A 109 -0.45 5.53 -8.09
C LEU A 109 -0.50 6.40 -6.84
N LEU A 110 0.00 5.86 -5.72
CA LEU A 110 0.05 6.61 -4.47
C LEU A 110 0.95 7.83 -4.61
N ARG A 111 2.13 7.65 -5.18
CA ARG A 111 3.11 8.72 -5.37
C ARG A 111 2.59 9.82 -6.32
N SER A 112 1.90 9.44 -7.37
CA SER A 112 1.47 10.39 -8.41
C SER A 112 0.14 11.08 -8.11
N GLY A 113 -0.49 10.78 -6.96
CA GLY A 113 -1.78 11.37 -6.64
C GLY A 113 -2.95 10.75 -7.39
N MET A 114 -2.76 9.55 -7.92
CA MET A 114 -3.75 8.87 -8.74
C MET A 114 -4.39 7.67 -8.03
N LEU A 115 -4.14 7.49 -6.73
CA LEU A 115 -4.73 6.38 -5.99
C LEU A 115 -6.16 6.72 -5.60
N PRO A 116 -7.16 5.98 -6.13
CA PRO A 116 -8.55 6.20 -5.71
C PRO A 116 -8.75 5.61 -4.32
N GLU A 117 -9.17 6.45 -3.38
CA GLU A 117 -9.34 6.05 -1.99
C GLU A 117 -10.65 5.31 -1.76
N ALA A 118 -10.57 4.23 -1.01
CA ALA A 118 -11.74 3.53 -0.49
C ALA A 118 -11.99 4.01 0.94
N TYR A 119 -13.27 4.02 1.36
CA TYR A 119 -13.59 4.36 2.73
C TYR A 119 -13.17 3.25 3.68
N ALA A 120 -12.48 3.60 4.75
CA ALA A 120 -12.06 2.66 5.77
C ALA A 120 -12.75 3.02 7.09
N TYR A 121 -13.45 2.03 7.68
CA TYR A 121 -14.11 2.25 8.96
C TYR A 121 -13.09 2.42 10.07
N PRO A 122 -13.40 3.24 11.09
CA PRO A 122 -12.55 3.32 12.27
C PRO A 122 -12.39 1.95 12.93
N GLN A 123 -11.27 1.74 13.60
CA GLN A 123 -10.93 0.45 14.18
C GLN A 123 -12.02 -0.09 15.12
N GLN A 124 -12.58 0.78 15.94
CA GLN A 124 -13.59 0.38 16.90
C GLN A 124 -14.91 -0.07 16.25
N MET A 125 -15.09 0.17 14.97
CA MET A 125 -16.31 -0.20 14.25
C MET A 125 -16.12 -1.46 13.40
N ARG A 126 -14.95 -2.07 13.43
CA ARG A 126 -14.63 -3.21 12.56
C ARG A 126 -14.80 -4.57 13.20
N SER A 127 -15.29 -4.67 14.38
CA SER A 127 -15.41 -5.95 15.10
C SER A 127 -16.40 -6.91 14.45
#